data_e58ce0bbed0999bc76d00e176bf5140b
#
_entry.id   e58ce0bbed0999bc76d00e176bf5140b
#
_cell.length_a   1.000
_cell.length_b   1.000
_cell.length_c   1.000
_cell.angle_alpha   90.00
_cell.angle_beta   90.00
_cell.angle_gamma   90.00
#
_symmetry.space_group_name_H-M   'P 1'
#
loop_
_entity.id
_entity.type
_entity.pdbx_description
1 polymer ?
#
loop_
_entity_poly.entity_id
_entity_poly.type
_entity_poly.pdbx_seq_one_letter_code
_entity_poly.pdbx_strand_id
1 'polypeptide(L)'
;MAPDSPNSKSIVRINAIEVPPERADEMARRFAARAGEVEKADGFEEFQLLRPTDDRTTWLVYTRWRDEAAFTAWAESRAFQHGHAQRQPGAPPVATGSELWSFLVEQREQAPAG
;
A
#
# COMPACT_ATOMS: atom_id res chain seq x y z
N MET A 1 11.03 -7.69 26.77
CA MET A 1 10.00 -7.50 27.02
C MET A 1 9.23 -6.92 26.10
N ALA A 2 8.28 -7.11 26.08
CA ALA A 2 7.52 -6.67 25.12
C ALA A 2 7.42 -5.31 25.21
N PRO A 3 8.16 -4.75 24.61
CA PRO A 3 8.07 -3.39 24.59
C PRO A 3 6.81 -2.93 24.02
N ASP A 4 6.16 -3.74 23.31
CA ASP A 4 5.01 -3.27 22.69
C ASP A 4 3.92 -3.15 23.65
N SER A 5 3.33 -2.03 23.67
CA SER A 5 2.13 -1.84 24.43
C SER A 5 1.07 -2.79 23.93
N PRO A 6 0.35 -3.41 24.78
CA PRO A 6 -0.72 -4.28 24.32
C PRO A 6 -1.76 -3.54 23.50
N ASN A 7 -1.79 -2.23 23.61
CA ASN A 7 -2.74 -1.45 22.83
C ASN A 7 -2.17 -0.92 21.54
N SER A 8 -0.92 -1.22 21.27
CA SER A 8 -0.25 -0.69 20.09
C SER A 8 -0.32 -1.69 18.97
N LYS A 9 -1.44 -1.84 18.40
CA LYS A 9 -1.57 -2.75 17.28
C LYS A 9 -1.34 -2.00 15.99
N SER A 10 -0.66 -2.67 15.07
CA SER A 10 -0.44 -2.10 13.76
C SER A 10 -1.75 -2.00 13.02
N ILE A 11 -1.78 -1.11 12.05
CA ILE A 11 -2.93 -1.01 11.16
C ILE A 11 -2.50 -1.33 9.75
N VAL A 12 -3.46 -1.75 8.96
CA VAL A 12 -3.23 -2.10 7.57
C VAL A 12 -4.15 -1.26 6.70
N ARG A 13 -3.58 -0.72 5.65
CA ARG A 13 -4.35 -0.03 4.63
C ARG A 13 -4.12 -0.77 3.32
N ILE A 14 -5.21 -1.15 2.69
CA ILE A 14 -5.14 -1.86 1.42
C ILE A 14 -5.86 -1.04 0.39
N ASN A 15 -5.16 -0.73 -0.69
CA ASN A 15 -5.80 -0.07 -1.82
C ASN A 15 -6.11 -1.16 -2.84
N ALA A 16 -7.40 -1.41 -3.07
CA ALA A 16 -7.83 -2.43 -4.02
C ALA A 16 -8.02 -1.74 -5.35
N ILE A 17 -7.23 -2.13 -6.35
CA ILE A 17 -7.27 -1.45 -7.63
C ILE A 17 -7.62 -2.45 -8.73
N GLU A 18 -8.39 -1.97 -9.70
CA GLU A 18 -8.77 -2.80 -10.83
C GLU A 18 -7.78 -2.59 -11.96
N VAL A 19 -7.21 -3.66 -12.45
CA VAL A 19 -6.19 -3.58 -13.49
C VAL A 19 -6.62 -4.49 -14.64
N PRO A 20 -6.82 -3.95 -15.83
CA PRO A 20 -7.14 -4.82 -16.96
C PRO A 20 -6.02 -5.83 -17.18
N PRO A 21 -6.36 -7.07 -17.51
CA PRO A 21 -5.34 -8.10 -17.64
C PRO A 21 -4.25 -7.74 -18.64
N GLU A 22 -4.59 -7.04 -19.69
CA GLU A 22 -3.60 -6.69 -20.70
C GLU A 22 -2.63 -5.63 -20.21
N ARG A 23 -2.91 -5.00 -19.07
CA ARG A 23 -2.02 -4.00 -18.52
C ARG A 23 -1.35 -4.44 -17.23
N ALA A 24 -1.45 -5.73 -16.92
CA ALA A 24 -0.92 -6.24 -15.66
C ALA A 24 0.59 -6.03 -15.56
N ASP A 25 1.31 -6.34 -16.63
CA ASP A 25 2.76 -6.19 -16.58
C ASP A 25 3.20 -4.73 -16.50
N GLU A 26 2.42 -3.85 -17.11
CA GLU A 26 2.72 -2.43 -17.01
C GLU A 26 2.52 -1.95 -15.58
N MET A 27 1.47 -2.42 -14.90
CA MET A 27 1.24 -2.06 -13.52
C MET A 27 2.40 -2.51 -12.65
N ALA A 28 2.88 -3.74 -12.86
CA ALA A 28 3.99 -4.24 -12.08
C ALA A 28 5.24 -3.38 -12.29
N ARG A 29 5.50 -2.97 -13.52
CA ARG A 29 6.66 -2.13 -13.80
C ARG A 29 6.53 -0.77 -13.13
N ARG A 30 5.34 -0.19 -13.12
CA ARG A 30 5.16 1.11 -12.51
C ARG A 30 5.39 1.07 -11.01
N PHE A 31 4.94 -0.01 -10.36
CA PHE A 31 5.18 -0.14 -8.93
C PHE A 31 6.64 -0.40 -8.64
N ALA A 32 7.31 -1.18 -9.48
CA ALA A 32 8.72 -1.44 -9.28
C ALA A 32 9.54 -0.15 -9.40
N ALA A 33 9.13 0.73 -10.29
CA ALA A 33 9.84 1.99 -10.46
C ALA A 33 9.70 2.91 -9.27
N ARG A 34 8.68 2.69 -8.43
CA ARG A 34 8.46 3.53 -7.26
C ARG A 34 8.88 2.84 -5.97
N ALA A 35 9.52 1.70 -6.09
CA ALA A 35 9.93 0.98 -4.89
C ALA A 35 10.88 1.84 -4.09
N GLY A 36 10.75 1.77 -2.78
CA GLY A 36 11.64 2.48 -1.89
C GLY A 36 11.11 3.79 -1.37
N GLU A 37 10.05 4.31 -1.95
CA GLU A 37 9.55 5.61 -1.51
C GLU A 37 8.78 5.54 -0.21
N VAL A 38 7.84 4.61 -0.12
CA VAL A 38 7.02 4.51 1.07
C VAL A 38 7.83 4.01 2.25
N GLU A 39 8.89 3.27 1.97
CA GLU A 39 9.71 2.72 3.04
C GLU A 39 10.38 3.78 3.89
N LYS A 40 10.46 4.98 3.39
CA LYS A 40 11.09 6.06 4.15
C LYS A 40 10.12 6.76 5.08
N ALA A 41 8.86 6.42 5.03
CA ALA A 41 7.88 7.08 5.86
C ALA A 41 7.99 6.61 7.31
N ASP A 42 7.85 7.55 8.23
CA ASP A 42 7.92 7.21 9.65
C ASP A 42 6.76 6.32 10.02
N GLY A 43 7.03 5.25 10.73
CA GLY A 43 5.99 4.32 11.15
C GLY A 43 5.60 3.29 10.12
N PHE A 44 6.20 3.33 8.94
CA PHE A 44 5.94 2.33 7.93
C PHE A 44 6.54 0.99 8.36
N GLU A 45 5.80 -0.09 8.16
CA GLU A 45 6.26 -1.40 8.59
C GLU A 45 6.43 -2.39 7.43
N GLU A 46 5.50 -2.41 6.49
CA GLU A 46 5.58 -3.41 5.44
C GLU A 46 4.76 -3.00 4.23
N PHE A 47 5.24 -3.39 3.06
CA PHE A 47 4.53 -3.16 1.80
C PHE A 47 4.49 -4.45 1.02
N GLN A 48 3.35 -4.75 0.43
CA GLN A 48 3.24 -5.87 -0.49
C GLN A 48 2.31 -5.48 -1.63
N LEU A 49 2.71 -5.80 -2.84
CA LEU A 49 1.84 -5.64 -3.99
C LEU A 49 1.34 -7.03 -4.34
N LEU A 50 0.04 -7.23 -4.25
CA LEU A 50 -0.55 -8.55 -4.43
C LEU A 50 -1.26 -8.63 -5.76
N ARG A 51 -0.79 -9.52 -6.60
CA ARG A 51 -1.36 -9.74 -7.92
C ARG A 51 -2.25 -10.97 -7.88
N PRO A 52 -3.47 -10.91 -8.42
CA PRO A 52 -4.34 -12.09 -8.35
C PRO A 52 -3.76 -13.22 -9.17
N THR A 53 -3.98 -14.42 -8.67
CA THR A 53 -3.52 -15.62 -9.34
C THR A 53 -4.68 -16.41 -9.93
N ASP A 54 -5.90 -15.90 -9.83
CA ASP A 54 -7.06 -16.52 -10.42
C ASP A 54 -7.63 -15.57 -11.49
N ASP A 55 -8.90 -15.65 -11.76
CA ASP A 55 -9.50 -14.85 -12.81
C ASP A 55 -9.82 -13.42 -12.41
N ARG A 56 -9.56 -13.08 -11.17
CA ARG A 56 -9.87 -11.73 -10.71
C ARG A 56 -8.91 -10.71 -11.31
N THR A 57 -9.38 -9.49 -11.42
CA THR A 57 -8.54 -8.41 -11.93
C THR A 57 -8.20 -7.38 -10.86
N THR A 58 -8.55 -7.66 -9.61
CA THR A 58 -8.30 -6.73 -8.52
C THR A 58 -6.94 -7.02 -7.91
N TRP A 59 -6.07 -6.03 -7.94
CA TRP A 59 -4.78 -6.09 -7.26
C TRP A 59 -4.90 -5.41 -5.92
N LEU A 60 -4.12 -5.83 -4.94
CA LEU A 60 -4.15 -5.22 -3.63
C LEU A 60 -2.80 -4.59 -3.32
N VAL A 61 -2.82 -3.30 -3.01
CA VAL A 61 -1.62 -2.60 -2.54
C VAL A 61 -1.71 -2.60 -1.02
N TYR A 62 -0.95 -3.47 -0.41
CA TYR A 62 -1.00 -3.70 1.03
C TYR A 62 0.10 -2.91 1.72
N THR A 63 -0.27 -2.15 2.75
CA THR A 63 0.72 -1.47 3.57
C THR A 63 0.35 -1.66 5.04
N ARG A 64 1.37 -1.87 5.87
CA ARG A 64 1.17 -1.97 7.31
C ARG A 64 1.93 -0.84 7.98
N TRP A 65 1.30 -0.24 8.98
CA TRP A 65 1.81 0.95 9.64
C TRP A 65 1.77 0.76 11.15
N ARG A 66 2.69 1.44 11.85
CA ARG A 66 2.75 1.37 13.30
C ARG A 66 1.43 1.78 13.94
N ASP A 67 0.81 2.83 13.42
CA ASP A 67 -0.47 3.31 13.92
C ASP A 67 -1.13 4.17 12.86
N GLU A 68 -2.33 4.61 13.18
CA GLU A 68 -3.11 5.40 12.25
C GLU A 68 -2.44 6.73 11.95
N ALA A 69 -1.82 7.34 12.95
CA ALA A 69 -1.21 8.64 12.76
C ALA A 69 -0.08 8.57 11.73
N ALA A 70 0.68 7.46 11.73
CA ALA A 70 1.76 7.31 10.77
C ALA A 70 1.22 7.25 9.34
N PHE A 71 0.15 6.49 9.14
CA PHE A 71 -0.44 6.41 7.81
C PHE A 71 -1.01 7.76 7.38
N THR A 72 -1.69 8.43 8.30
CA THR A 72 -2.32 9.71 7.97
C THR A 72 -1.26 10.74 7.56
N ALA A 73 -0.17 10.77 8.29
CA ALA A 73 0.89 11.72 7.98
C ALA A 73 1.47 11.47 6.59
N TRP A 74 1.68 10.19 6.26
CA TRP A 74 2.20 9.86 4.95
C TRP A 74 1.19 10.18 3.85
N ALA A 75 -0.08 9.84 4.09
CA ALA A 75 -1.10 10.07 3.08
C ALA A 75 -1.28 11.56 2.80
N GLU A 76 -1.23 12.37 3.83
CA GLU A 76 -1.35 13.81 3.65
C GLU A 76 -0.17 14.37 2.89
N SER A 77 1.01 13.85 3.19
CA SER A 77 2.20 14.27 2.48
C SER A 77 2.12 13.88 1.01
N ARG A 78 1.66 12.67 0.75
CA ARG A 78 1.52 12.22 -0.64
C ARG A 78 0.46 13.03 -1.38
N ALA A 79 -0.63 13.32 -0.69
CA ALA A 79 -1.67 14.10 -1.32
C ALA A 79 -1.17 15.48 -1.71
N PHE A 80 -0.36 16.08 -0.83
CA PHE A 80 0.19 17.38 -1.14
C PHE A 80 1.12 17.31 -2.34
N GLN A 81 2.01 16.33 -2.36
CA GLN A 81 2.91 16.17 -3.49
C GLN A 81 2.17 15.87 -4.78
N HIS A 82 1.14 15.06 -4.67
CA HIS A 82 0.34 14.73 -5.82
C HIS A 82 -0.33 15.96 -6.38
N GLY A 83 -0.77 16.85 -5.51
CA GLY A 83 -1.39 18.07 -5.97
C GLY A 83 -0.46 18.92 -6.78
N HIS A 84 0.84 18.84 -6.51
CA HIS A 84 1.80 19.60 -7.28
C HIS A 84 2.26 18.88 -8.54
N ALA A 85 2.26 17.55 -8.52
CA ALA A 85 2.80 16.80 -9.62
C ALA A 85 1.74 16.28 -10.55
N GLN A 86 0.50 16.36 -10.16
CA GLN A 86 -0.52 15.68 -10.90
C GLN A 86 -0.79 16.26 -12.24
N ARG A 87 -0.20 17.33 -12.53
CA ARG A 87 -0.42 17.91 -13.82
C ARG A 87 0.43 17.32 -14.88
N GLN A 88 0.83 16.11 -14.73
CA GLN A 88 1.54 15.47 -15.79
C GLN A 88 0.56 15.01 -16.80
N PRO A 89 0.38 15.70 -17.86
CA PRO A 89 -0.63 15.33 -18.82
C PRO A 89 -0.19 14.10 -19.58
N GLY A 90 -1.12 13.34 -19.98
CA GLY A 90 -0.82 12.30 -20.94
C GLY A 90 -0.47 10.96 -20.35
N ALA A 91 -0.41 10.84 -19.05
CA ALA A 91 -0.12 9.54 -18.46
C ALA A 91 -1.41 8.95 -17.95
N PRO A 92 -2.13 8.21 -18.75
CA PRO A 92 -3.40 7.66 -18.27
C PRO A 92 -3.15 6.68 -17.15
N PRO A 93 -4.06 6.59 -16.22
CA PRO A 93 -3.90 5.61 -15.15
C PRO A 93 -4.01 4.21 -15.70
N VAL A 94 -3.21 3.31 -15.14
CA VAL A 94 -3.32 1.91 -15.49
C VAL A 94 -4.54 1.31 -14.82
N ALA A 95 -4.79 1.70 -13.59
CA ALA A 95 -5.93 1.17 -12.86
C ALA A 95 -7.20 1.85 -13.31
N THR A 96 -8.27 1.08 -13.43
CA THR A 96 -9.55 1.62 -13.85
C THR A 96 -10.48 1.90 -12.69
N GLY A 97 -10.07 1.58 -11.47
CA GLY A 97 -10.85 1.89 -10.28
C GLY A 97 -10.02 1.60 -9.06
N SER A 98 -10.40 2.20 -7.94
CA SER A 98 -9.67 1.93 -6.71
C SER A 98 -10.57 2.16 -5.51
N GLU A 99 -10.26 1.44 -4.44
CA GLU A 99 -10.99 1.49 -3.20
C GLU A 99 -10.00 1.35 -2.07
N LEU A 100 -10.15 2.13 -1.02
CA LEU A 100 -9.23 2.04 0.12
C LEU A 100 -9.91 1.33 1.28
N TRP A 101 -9.30 0.26 1.72
CA TRP A 101 -9.80 -0.54 2.84
C TRP A 101 -8.91 -0.34 4.04
N SER A 102 -9.51 -0.34 5.23
CA SER A 102 -8.80 -0.11 6.48
C SER A 102 -8.99 -1.27 7.42
N PHE A 103 -7.90 -1.71 8.04
CA PHE A 103 -7.96 -2.83 8.96
C PHE A 103 -7.05 -2.59 10.15
N LEU A 104 -7.43 -3.17 11.29
CA LEU A 104 -6.56 -3.24 12.43
C LEU A 104 -5.99 -4.65 12.46
N VAL A 105 -4.71 -4.78 12.76
CA VAL A 105 -4.12 -6.11 12.88
C VAL A 105 -4.55 -6.66 14.23
N GLU A 106 -5.58 -7.49 14.20
CA GLU A 106 -6.12 -8.02 15.44
C GLU A 106 -5.20 -9.09 16.01
N GLN A 107 -4.57 -9.87 15.15
CA GLN A 107 -3.69 -10.94 15.58
C GLN A 107 -2.65 -11.19 14.51
N ARG A 108 -1.43 -11.44 14.91
CA ARG A 108 -0.35 -11.63 13.96
C ARG A 108 0.56 -12.75 14.45
N GLU A 109 0.72 -13.75 13.61
CA GLU A 109 1.61 -14.87 13.88
C GLU A 109 2.63 -14.94 12.76
N GLN A 110 3.85 -15.24 13.10
CA GLN A 110 4.89 -15.38 12.08
C GLN A 110 5.49 -16.75 12.18
N ALA A 111 5.87 -17.30 11.03
CA ALA A 111 6.55 -18.57 11.04
C ALA A 111 7.87 -18.41 11.77
N PRO A 112 8.31 -19.43 12.51
CA PRO A 112 9.58 -19.32 13.20
C PRO A 112 10.71 -19.19 12.19
N ALA A 113 11.71 -18.43 12.57
CA ALA A 113 12.87 -18.26 11.73
C ALA A 113 13.63 -19.55 11.66
N GLY A 114 14.18 -19.83 10.60
CA GLY A 114 14.99 -21.01 10.49
C GLY A 114 14.36 -22.14 9.81
#